data_214884fba86f6b909648d2a2c16c53d4
#
_entry.id   214884fba86f6b909648d2a2c16c53d4
#
_cell.length_a   1.000
_cell.length_b   1.000
_cell.length_c   1.000
_cell.angle_alpha   90.00
_cell.angle_beta   90.00
_cell.angle_gamma   90.00
#
_symmetry.space_group_name_H-M   'P 1'
#
loop_
_entity.id
_entity.type
_entity.pdbx_description
1 polymer ?
#
loop_
_entity_poly.entity_id
_entity_poly.type
_entity_poly.pdbx_seq_one_letter_code
_entity_poly.pdbx_strand_id
1 'polypeptide(L)'
;MNIIFLTLVRITDIEERGIYQDLMRKFRDEGHNVYIVTAVERRLGQETSLVESHGVKILNVKTLNVQKTNIVEKGVGTLLIENQFKAAIKKYLGDVKFDLITYSTPPITFTNVVKYLKKKNPKAVSYLQLKDIFPQNALDIGMMSKTGVKGLLYSFFRNKEKRLYAVSDFIGCMSPANVEFVLKHNPEIPRERVEVAPNSIDLAYGLQLNSSEDEGQEKAERYYIRKKYDLPTDKPIFIYGGNLGKPQGIPYLIECLDANKNRADCYFVVVGSGTEYGKLDSWCTVHGSGSCVKVMKGLPKEDYDMLVRSCDVGMIFLDHRFTIPNYPSRLLSYLEYKMPVVCATDVNTDIGSIAEGNGYGYWCESVKPEDFTALVDKVLVSDMRAMGEKGYEFLKQNYLVEHTYNAIMGHFKENQIN
;
A
#
# COMPACT_ATOMS: atom_id res chain seq x y z
N MET A 1 -22.42 5.04 -14.65
CA MET A 1 -22.10 6.24 -13.86
C MET A 1 -20.76 6.81 -14.31
N ASN A 2 -20.53 8.12 -14.05
CA ASN A 2 -19.23 8.75 -14.27
C ASN A 2 -18.47 8.81 -12.93
N ILE A 3 -17.31 8.23 -12.90
CA ILE A 3 -16.47 8.10 -11.69
C ILE A 3 -15.18 8.90 -11.88
N ILE A 4 -14.85 9.76 -10.94
CA ILE A 4 -13.54 10.43 -10.91
C ILE A 4 -12.71 9.91 -9.75
N PHE A 5 -11.48 9.47 -10.04
CA PHE A 5 -10.50 9.03 -9.05
C PHE A 5 -9.31 10.00 -9.00
N LEU A 6 -9.01 10.52 -7.80
CA LEU A 6 -7.88 11.44 -7.58
C LEU A 6 -6.77 10.72 -6.81
N THR A 7 -5.56 10.75 -7.33
CA THR A 7 -4.40 10.12 -6.70
C THR A 7 -3.08 10.84 -7.02
N LEU A 8 -2.07 10.71 -6.16
CA LEU A 8 -0.70 11.12 -6.47
C LEU A 8 0.13 9.99 -7.10
N VAL A 9 -0.38 8.77 -7.05
CA VAL A 9 0.28 7.64 -7.72
C VAL A 9 0.14 7.84 -9.22
N ARG A 10 1.27 7.83 -9.91
CA ARG A 10 1.28 7.93 -11.36
C ARG A 10 0.68 6.66 -11.96
N ILE A 11 -0.34 6.83 -12.78
CA ILE A 11 -0.98 5.78 -13.56
C ILE A 11 -0.83 6.18 -15.02
N THR A 12 -0.11 5.37 -15.80
CA THR A 12 0.16 5.61 -17.22
C THR A 12 -0.66 4.69 -18.10
N ASP A 13 -0.86 3.47 -17.64
CA ASP A 13 -1.69 2.48 -18.29
C ASP A 13 -2.60 1.80 -17.26
N ILE A 14 -3.88 1.68 -17.60
CA ILE A 14 -4.86 1.03 -16.73
C ILE A 14 -4.69 -0.50 -16.70
N GLU A 15 -4.05 -1.07 -17.71
CA GLU A 15 -3.77 -2.50 -17.77
C GLU A 15 -2.51 -2.90 -16.97
N GLU A 16 -1.73 -1.95 -16.47
CA GLU A 16 -0.69 -2.25 -15.49
C GLU A 16 -1.30 -2.81 -14.20
N ARG A 17 -0.60 -3.73 -13.57
CA ARG A 17 -1.01 -4.32 -12.30
C ARG A 17 -0.77 -3.36 -11.14
N GLY A 18 -1.80 -3.12 -10.33
CA GLY A 18 -1.72 -2.26 -9.15
C GLY A 18 -3.06 -2.07 -8.48
N ILE A 19 -3.06 -1.87 -7.15
CA ILE A 19 -4.26 -1.76 -6.32
C ILE A 19 -5.28 -0.70 -6.80
N TYR A 20 -4.80 0.38 -7.41
CA TYR A 20 -5.67 1.42 -7.96
C TYR A 20 -6.13 1.09 -9.37
N GLN A 21 -5.22 0.58 -10.20
CA GLN A 21 -5.55 0.14 -11.54
C GLN A 21 -6.58 -0.99 -11.50
N ASP A 22 -6.36 -2.00 -10.66
CA ASP A 22 -7.26 -3.14 -10.51
C ASP A 22 -8.68 -2.67 -10.12
N LEU A 23 -8.79 -1.78 -9.13
CA LEU A 23 -10.09 -1.23 -8.74
C LEU A 23 -10.73 -0.36 -9.84
N MET A 24 -9.95 0.44 -10.54
CA MET A 24 -10.48 1.29 -11.62
C MET A 24 -10.87 0.46 -12.85
N ARG A 25 -10.15 -0.63 -13.17
CA ARG A 25 -10.58 -1.63 -14.17
C ARG A 25 -11.89 -2.26 -13.79
N LYS A 26 -12.06 -2.68 -12.53
CA LYS A 26 -13.32 -3.25 -12.05
C LYS A 26 -14.49 -2.29 -12.29
N PHE A 27 -14.33 -1.00 -12.00
CA PHE A 27 -15.37 -0.02 -12.32
C PHE A 27 -15.64 0.09 -13.82
N ARG A 28 -14.61 0.12 -14.68
CA ARG A 28 -14.76 0.14 -16.14
C ARG A 28 -15.50 -1.09 -16.64
N ASP A 29 -15.13 -2.27 -16.18
CA ASP A 29 -15.66 -3.55 -16.64
C ASP A 29 -17.11 -3.76 -16.20
N GLU A 30 -17.53 -3.10 -15.11
CA GLU A 30 -18.94 -3.00 -14.69
C GLU A 30 -19.73 -1.89 -15.46
N GLY A 31 -19.16 -1.36 -16.54
CA GLY A 31 -19.83 -0.42 -17.43
C GLY A 31 -19.86 1.03 -16.95
N HIS A 32 -18.98 1.43 -16.05
CA HIS A 32 -18.85 2.82 -15.63
C HIS A 32 -17.83 3.59 -16.49
N ASN A 33 -18.06 4.89 -16.69
CA ASN A 33 -17.09 5.79 -17.30
C ASN A 33 -16.08 6.24 -16.23
N VAL A 34 -14.84 5.82 -16.36
CA VAL A 34 -13.79 6.07 -15.35
C VAL A 34 -12.87 7.19 -15.83
N TYR A 35 -12.62 8.15 -14.94
CA TYR A 35 -11.71 9.28 -15.11
C TYR A 35 -10.70 9.28 -13.98
N ILE A 36 -9.43 9.08 -14.29
CA ILE A 36 -8.33 9.12 -13.32
C ILE A 36 -7.63 10.46 -13.43
N VAL A 37 -7.39 11.12 -12.29
CA VAL A 37 -6.57 12.34 -12.22
C VAL A 37 -5.33 12.02 -11.40
N THR A 38 -4.18 12.05 -12.05
CA THR A 38 -2.90 11.64 -11.48
C THR A 38 -1.85 12.74 -11.57
N ALA A 39 -0.88 12.74 -10.66
CA ALA A 39 0.21 13.71 -10.65
C ALA A 39 1.36 13.27 -11.57
N VAL A 40 1.87 14.23 -12.34
CA VAL A 40 3.13 14.09 -13.09
C VAL A 40 4.11 15.15 -12.60
N GLU A 41 5.13 14.71 -11.88
CA GLU A 41 6.11 15.61 -11.31
C GLU A 41 6.93 16.36 -12.38
N ARG A 42 7.21 17.65 -12.14
CA ARG A 42 7.96 18.52 -13.04
C ARG A 42 9.25 17.91 -13.59
N ARG A 43 9.95 17.13 -12.78
CA ARG A 43 11.21 16.46 -13.17
C ARG A 43 11.05 15.46 -14.33
N LEU A 44 9.82 15.04 -14.64
CA LEU A 44 9.53 14.11 -15.75
C LEU A 44 9.38 14.85 -17.10
N GLY A 45 9.41 16.19 -17.12
CA GLY A 45 9.38 16.99 -18.35
C GLY A 45 8.06 16.90 -19.14
N GLN A 46 6.98 16.41 -18.53
CA GLN A 46 5.68 16.26 -19.21
C GLN A 46 4.71 17.37 -18.82
N GLU A 47 3.89 17.80 -19.79
CA GLU A 47 2.84 18.79 -19.57
C GLU A 47 1.53 18.14 -19.17
N THR A 48 0.61 18.96 -18.62
CA THR A 48 -0.76 18.50 -18.30
C THR A 48 -1.48 18.07 -19.57
N SER A 49 -1.97 16.83 -19.59
CA SER A 49 -2.63 16.23 -20.76
C SER A 49 -3.74 15.27 -20.33
N LEU A 50 -4.78 15.17 -21.16
CA LEU A 50 -5.80 14.16 -21.03
C LEU A 50 -5.52 13.09 -22.09
N VAL A 51 -5.37 11.85 -21.67
CA VAL A 51 -5.13 10.68 -22.54
C VAL A 51 -6.17 9.61 -22.25
N GLU A 52 -6.30 8.66 -23.16
CA GLU A 52 -7.16 7.49 -22.97
C GLU A 52 -6.31 6.23 -22.94
N SER A 53 -6.60 5.34 -22.01
CA SER A 53 -6.00 4.01 -21.89
C SER A 53 -7.14 3.00 -21.72
N HIS A 54 -7.35 2.15 -22.72
CA HIS A 54 -8.33 1.05 -22.71
C HIS A 54 -9.72 1.45 -22.16
N GLY A 55 -10.28 2.57 -22.69
CA GLY A 55 -11.60 3.07 -22.29
C GLY A 55 -11.63 3.89 -20.99
N VAL A 56 -10.49 4.06 -20.31
CA VAL A 56 -10.34 4.92 -19.13
C VAL A 56 -9.67 6.24 -19.52
N LYS A 57 -10.21 7.37 -19.09
CA LYS A 57 -9.64 8.69 -19.34
C LYS A 57 -8.71 9.08 -18.20
N ILE A 58 -7.43 9.34 -18.52
CA ILE A 58 -6.39 9.68 -17.55
C ILE A 58 -5.94 11.13 -17.76
N LEU A 59 -6.24 11.99 -16.78
CA LEU A 59 -5.78 13.37 -16.73
C LEU A 59 -4.47 13.42 -15.95
N ASN A 60 -3.37 13.55 -16.69
CA ASN A 60 -2.03 13.76 -16.17
C ASN A 60 -1.86 15.23 -15.78
N VAL A 61 -1.71 15.53 -14.51
CA VAL A 61 -1.58 16.90 -13.99
C VAL A 61 -0.12 17.18 -13.67
N LYS A 62 0.49 18.16 -14.37
CA LYS A 62 1.85 18.63 -14.05
C LYS A 62 1.86 19.26 -12.67
N THR A 63 2.70 18.74 -11.78
CA THR A 63 2.88 19.23 -10.41
C THR A 63 4.34 19.61 -10.14
N LEU A 64 4.59 20.33 -9.05
CA LEU A 64 5.94 20.44 -8.51
C LEU A 64 6.41 19.06 -8.01
N ASN A 65 7.73 18.92 -7.79
CA ASN A 65 8.24 17.67 -7.24
C ASN A 65 7.83 17.53 -5.77
N VAL A 66 7.26 16.38 -5.41
CA VAL A 66 6.89 16.03 -4.03
C VAL A 66 7.62 14.76 -3.54
N GLN A 67 8.26 14.06 -4.49
CA GLN A 67 9.12 12.90 -4.21
C GLN A 67 10.54 13.20 -4.70
N LYS A 68 11.53 12.62 -4.02
CA LYS A 68 12.96 12.75 -4.39
C LYS A 68 13.39 14.21 -4.63
N THR A 69 12.96 15.11 -3.77
CA THR A 69 13.25 16.55 -3.83
C THR A 69 13.57 17.11 -2.45
N ASN A 70 14.05 18.36 -2.36
CA ASN A 70 14.33 19.01 -1.08
C ASN A 70 13.05 19.31 -0.29
N ILE A 71 13.21 19.53 1.03
CA ILE A 71 12.10 19.72 1.97
C ILE A 71 11.23 20.94 1.61
N VAL A 72 11.84 22.01 1.12
CA VAL A 72 11.12 23.25 0.77
C VAL A 72 10.24 23.03 -0.46
N GLU A 73 10.78 22.47 -1.54
CA GLU A 73 10.01 22.16 -2.74
C GLU A 73 8.90 21.15 -2.44
N LYS A 74 9.20 20.12 -1.63
CA LYS A 74 8.20 19.15 -1.18
C LYS A 74 7.04 19.81 -0.43
N GLY A 75 7.34 20.73 0.49
CA GLY A 75 6.33 21.46 1.25
C GLY A 75 5.45 22.34 0.36
N VAL A 76 6.06 23.18 -0.47
CA VAL A 76 5.36 24.07 -1.42
C VAL A 76 4.58 23.23 -2.44
N GLY A 77 5.19 22.18 -3.00
CA GLY A 77 4.55 21.28 -3.94
C GLY A 77 3.29 20.65 -3.36
N THR A 78 3.38 20.12 -2.14
CA THR A 78 2.22 19.51 -1.44
C THR A 78 1.05 20.49 -1.27
N LEU A 79 1.33 21.75 -0.97
CA LEU A 79 0.29 22.79 -0.82
C LEU A 79 -0.33 23.23 -2.15
N LEU A 80 0.44 23.21 -3.24
CA LEU A 80 -0.02 23.62 -4.56
C LEU A 80 -0.77 22.52 -5.33
N ILE A 81 -0.59 21.24 -5.00
CA ILE A 81 -1.24 20.11 -5.66
C ILE A 81 -2.75 20.36 -5.85
N GLU A 82 -3.42 20.77 -4.78
CA GLU A 82 -4.86 20.99 -4.78
C GLU A 82 -5.29 22.01 -5.85
N ASN A 83 -4.58 23.13 -5.97
CA ASN A 83 -4.86 24.16 -6.97
C ASN A 83 -4.55 23.68 -8.40
N GLN A 84 -3.45 22.93 -8.58
CA GLN A 84 -3.07 22.37 -9.87
C GLN A 84 -4.09 21.35 -10.36
N PHE A 85 -4.53 20.42 -9.50
CA PHE A 85 -5.58 19.45 -9.81
C PHE A 85 -6.89 20.14 -10.15
N LYS A 86 -7.34 21.08 -9.32
CA LYS A 86 -8.58 21.83 -9.56
C LYS A 86 -8.56 22.59 -10.90
N ALA A 87 -7.44 23.25 -11.22
CA ALA A 87 -7.30 23.98 -12.49
C ALA A 87 -7.34 23.03 -13.69
N ALA A 88 -6.63 21.89 -13.62
CA ALA A 88 -6.62 20.88 -14.66
C ALA A 88 -8.01 20.25 -14.86
N ILE A 89 -8.68 19.85 -13.79
CA ILE A 89 -10.04 19.30 -13.84
C ILE A 89 -11.02 20.32 -14.46
N LYS A 90 -10.93 21.60 -14.06
CA LYS A 90 -11.76 22.67 -14.63
C LYS A 90 -11.55 22.81 -16.14
N LYS A 91 -10.31 22.71 -16.61
CA LYS A 91 -9.94 22.89 -18.02
C LYS A 91 -10.33 21.69 -18.89
N TYR A 92 -10.06 20.47 -18.43
CA TYR A 92 -10.17 19.26 -19.26
C TYR A 92 -11.44 18.43 -19.00
N LEU A 93 -12.05 18.56 -17.82
CA LEU A 93 -13.22 17.78 -17.40
C LEU A 93 -14.36 18.68 -16.89
N GLY A 94 -14.32 19.97 -17.22
CA GLY A 94 -15.25 20.98 -16.70
C GLY A 94 -16.72 20.68 -17.01
N ASP A 95 -17.02 20.04 -18.14
CA ASP A 95 -18.38 19.73 -18.61
C ASP A 95 -18.86 18.33 -18.20
N VAL A 96 -17.96 17.50 -17.63
CA VAL A 96 -18.32 16.16 -17.18
C VAL A 96 -19.06 16.27 -15.83
N LYS A 97 -20.18 15.54 -15.73
CA LYS A 97 -20.92 15.34 -14.48
C LYS A 97 -20.49 14.03 -13.87
N PHE A 98 -20.14 14.05 -12.59
CA PHE A 98 -19.69 12.89 -11.85
C PHE A 98 -20.73 12.43 -10.85
N ASP A 99 -20.85 11.11 -10.68
CA ASP A 99 -21.72 10.45 -9.72
C ASP A 99 -20.91 10.01 -8.48
N LEU A 100 -19.66 9.57 -8.68
CA LEU A 100 -18.74 9.18 -7.62
C LEU A 100 -17.45 9.99 -7.73
N ILE A 101 -17.04 10.59 -6.62
CA ILE A 101 -15.75 11.28 -6.44
C ILE A 101 -14.94 10.46 -5.44
N THR A 102 -14.05 9.60 -5.92
CA THR A 102 -13.16 8.81 -5.05
C THR A 102 -11.74 9.34 -5.08
N TYR A 103 -11.04 9.23 -3.98
CA TYR A 103 -9.68 9.73 -3.80
C TYR A 103 -8.95 8.99 -2.70
N SER A 104 -7.62 8.92 -2.80
CA SER A 104 -6.78 8.19 -1.85
C SER A 104 -5.88 9.11 -1.03
N THR A 105 -5.52 8.69 0.17
CA THR A 105 -4.41 9.24 0.93
C THR A 105 -3.12 8.44 0.67
N PRO A 106 -1.92 9.06 0.69
CA PRO A 106 -1.70 10.50 0.55
C PRO A 106 -2.09 11.05 -0.84
N PRO A 107 -2.42 12.35 -0.97
CA PRO A 107 -2.26 13.44 -0.03
C PRO A 107 -3.53 13.69 0.80
N ILE A 108 -3.36 14.39 1.92
CA ILE A 108 -4.51 14.88 2.72
C ILE A 108 -5.00 16.27 2.25
N THR A 109 -4.53 16.74 1.11
CA THR A 109 -4.77 18.13 0.62
C THR A 109 -5.83 18.23 -0.46
N PHE A 110 -6.65 17.21 -0.73
CA PHE A 110 -7.68 17.24 -1.77
C PHE A 110 -9.01 17.92 -1.36
N THR A 111 -9.11 18.48 -0.15
CA THR A 111 -10.38 19.03 0.38
C THR A 111 -11.06 20.01 -0.58
N ASN A 112 -10.34 21.00 -1.15
CA ASN A 112 -10.94 22.01 -2.01
C ASN A 112 -11.22 21.48 -3.42
N VAL A 113 -10.51 20.45 -3.90
CA VAL A 113 -10.84 19.75 -5.15
C VAL A 113 -12.17 19.03 -4.98
N VAL A 114 -12.32 18.26 -3.91
CA VAL A 114 -13.56 17.53 -3.60
C VAL A 114 -14.73 18.49 -3.40
N LYS A 115 -14.57 19.58 -2.65
CA LYS A 115 -15.58 20.64 -2.51
C LYS A 115 -15.99 21.24 -3.85
N TYR A 116 -15.02 21.51 -4.72
CA TYR A 116 -15.31 22.03 -6.07
C TYR A 116 -16.13 21.01 -6.89
N LEU A 117 -15.75 19.75 -6.87
CA LEU A 117 -16.45 18.68 -7.58
C LEU A 117 -17.87 18.48 -7.03
N LYS A 118 -18.04 18.44 -5.69
CA LYS A 118 -19.37 18.34 -5.05
C LYS A 118 -20.25 19.55 -5.37
N LYS A 119 -19.69 20.78 -5.39
CA LYS A 119 -20.45 21.98 -5.78
C LYS A 119 -20.99 21.88 -7.23
N LYS A 120 -20.20 21.28 -8.15
CA LYS A 120 -20.62 21.04 -9.54
C LYS A 120 -21.56 19.86 -9.71
N ASN A 121 -21.49 18.91 -8.78
CA ASN A 121 -22.22 17.64 -8.79
C ASN A 121 -22.86 17.42 -7.40
N PRO A 122 -23.95 18.13 -7.05
CA PRO A 122 -24.49 18.11 -5.67
C PRO A 122 -24.96 16.74 -5.19
N LYS A 123 -25.31 15.84 -6.13
CA LYS A 123 -25.75 14.47 -5.85
C LYS A 123 -24.60 13.45 -5.83
N ALA A 124 -23.37 13.87 -6.20
CA ALA A 124 -22.22 12.96 -6.22
C ALA A 124 -21.84 12.49 -4.81
N VAL A 125 -21.58 11.21 -4.68
CA VAL A 125 -20.99 10.63 -3.46
C VAL A 125 -19.50 10.88 -3.46
N SER A 126 -18.94 11.33 -2.32
CA SER A 126 -17.50 11.46 -2.10
C SER A 126 -17.00 10.32 -1.20
N TYR A 127 -16.05 9.55 -1.72
CA TYR A 127 -15.51 8.37 -1.05
C TYR A 127 -14.00 8.49 -0.86
N LEU A 128 -13.55 8.53 0.40
CA LEU A 128 -12.14 8.56 0.75
C LEU A 128 -11.60 7.14 0.92
N GLN A 129 -10.61 6.75 0.15
CA GLN A 129 -9.80 5.56 0.37
C GLN A 129 -8.66 5.92 1.32
N LEU A 130 -8.84 5.68 2.61
CA LEU A 130 -7.88 6.05 3.66
C LEU A 130 -6.78 4.99 3.76
N LYS A 131 -5.70 5.19 3.00
CA LYS A 131 -4.57 4.26 2.92
C LYS A 131 -3.42 4.61 3.88
N ASP A 132 -3.41 5.83 4.41
CA ASP A 132 -2.40 6.34 5.34
C ASP A 132 -3.02 7.39 6.27
N ILE A 133 -2.68 7.34 7.56
CA ILE A 133 -3.18 8.25 8.59
C ILE A 133 -2.08 9.26 8.92
N PHE A 134 -2.01 10.31 8.11
CA PHE A 134 -1.10 11.43 8.29
C PHE A 134 -1.85 12.63 8.88
N PRO A 135 -1.32 13.38 9.87
CA PRO A 135 0.10 13.45 10.28
C PRO A 135 0.50 12.56 11.46
N GLN A 136 -0.41 11.71 11.97
CA GLN A 136 -0.10 10.90 13.15
C GLN A 136 1.05 9.92 12.90
N ASN A 137 1.12 9.28 11.73
CA ASN A 137 2.25 8.43 11.36
C ASN A 137 3.61 9.13 11.47
N ALA A 138 3.70 10.39 11.05
CA ALA A 138 4.92 11.19 11.13
C ALA A 138 5.25 11.61 12.56
N LEU A 139 4.24 11.78 13.41
CA LEU A 139 4.41 12.05 14.85
C LEU A 139 5.01 10.84 15.55
N ASP A 140 4.44 9.65 15.33
CA ASP A 140 4.81 8.40 15.99
C ASP A 140 6.28 8.05 15.77
N ILE A 141 6.80 8.22 14.55
CA ILE A 141 8.20 7.95 14.21
C ILE A 141 9.13 9.16 14.43
N GLY A 142 8.68 10.19 15.15
CA GLY A 142 9.51 11.34 15.55
C GLY A 142 9.86 12.34 14.45
N MET A 143 9.21 12.27 13.28
CA MET A 143 9.37 13.28 12.21
C MET A 143 8.65 14.57 12.52
N MET A 144 7.57 14.52 13.31
CA MET A 144 6.81 15.65 13.85
C MET A 144 6.81 15.64 15.37
N SER A 145 6.30 16.70 15.98
CA SER A 145 6.13 16.87 17.43
C SER A 145 4.81 17.59 17.70
N LYS A 146 4.26 17.46 18.89
CA LYS A 146 3.09 18.26 19.33
C LYS A 146 3.47 19.62 19.92
N THR A 147 4.77 19.91 20.07
CA THR A 147 5.28 21.13 20.70
C THR A 147 6.21 21.92 19.74
N GLY A 148 6.39 23.21 20.03
CA GLY A 148 7.25 24.10 19.24
C GLY A 148 6.80 24.27 17.78
N VAL A 149 7.72 24.63 16.90
CA VAL A 149 7.45 24.86 15.45
C VAL A 149 6.90 23.59 14.78
N LYS A 150 7.43 22.42 15.13
CA LYS A 150 6.93 21.14 14.62
C LYS A 150 5.50 20.84 15.07
N GLY A 151 5.09 21.37 16.24
CA GLY A 151 3.72 21.25 16.75
C GLY A 151 2.73 22.11 15.97
N LEU A 152 3.13 23.31 15.55
CA LEU A 152 2.33 24.14 14.65
C LEU A 152 2.11 23.43 13.29
N LEU A 153 3.15 22.82 12.76
CA LEU A 153 3.08 22.06 11.52
C LEU A 153 2.17 20.82 11.66
N TYR A 154 2.30 20.08 12.77
CA TYR A 154 1.41 18.97 13.08
C TYR A 154 -0.05 19.43 13.14
N SER A 155 -0.35 20.50 13.87
CA SER A 155 -1.70 21.06 14.01
C SER A 155 -2.28 21.50 12.67
N PHE A 156 -1.45 22.12 11.83
CA PHE A 156 -1.85 22.50 10.47
C PHE A 156 -2.28 21.30 9.63
N PHE A 157 -1.46 20.24 9.59
CA PHE A 157 -1.80 19.03 8.83
C PHE A 157 -2.94 18.25 9.45
N ARG A 158 -3.05 18.21 10.80
CA ARG A 158 -4.20 17.59 11.48
C ARG A 158 -5.51 18.28 11.11
N ASN A 159 -5.50 19.62 10.99
CA ASN A 159 -6.66 20.37 10.50
C ASN A 159 -6.98 20.04 9.02
N LYS A 160 -5.98 19.85 8.18
CA LYS A 160 -6.19 19.42 6.78
C LYS A 160 -6.85 18.05 6.71
N GLU A 161 -6.36 17.10 7.49
CA GLU A 161 -6.92 15.75 7.61
C GLU A 161 -8.40 15.80 8.06
N LYS A 162 -8.71 16.51 9.16
CA LYS A 162 -10.09 16.68 9.64
C LYS A 162 -11.01 17.27 8.56
N ARG A 163 -10.53 18.28 7.83
CA ARG A 163 -11.31 18.86 6.72
C ARG A 163 -11.52 17.89 5.56
N LEU A 164 -10.55 17.00 5.30
CA LEU A 164 -10.70 15.96 4.30
C LEU A 164 -11.77 14.95 4.73
N TYR A 165 -11.73 14.49 5.98
CA TYR A 165 -12.77 13.62 6.55
C TYR A 165 -14.17 14.26 6.52
N ALA A 166 -14.26 15.56 6.86
CA ALA A 166 -15.52 16.28 6.87
C ALA A 166 -16.17 16.44 5.49
N VAL A 167 -15.37 16.46 4.41
CA VAL A 167 -15.89 16.59 3.03
C VAL A 167 -16.20 15.23 2.40
N SER A 168 -15.76 14.13 3.00
CA SER A 168 -16.00 12.76 2.56
C SER A 168 -17.37 12.29 3.06
N ASP A 169 -18.23 11.81 2.19
CA ASP A 169 -19.48 11.18 2.61
C ASP A 169 -19.21 9.85 3.28
N PHE A 170 -18.23 9.08 2.74
CA PHE A 170 -17.77 7.81 3.29
C PHE A 170 -16.24 7.72 3.32
N ILE A 171 -15.74 6.92 4.26
CA ILE A 171 -14.31 6.70 4.50
C ILE A 171 -14.05 5.20 4.56
N GLY A 172 -13.37 4.66 3.55
CA GLY A 172 -12.92 3.28 3.50
C GLY A 172 -11.54 3.13 4.11
N CYS A 173 -11.44 2.37 5.18
CA CYS A 173 -10.24 2.08 5.95
C CYS A 173 -9.62 0.74 5.58
N MET A 174 -8.34 0.55 5.90
CA MET A 174 -7.59 -0.64 5.52
C MET A 174 -7.95 -1.89 6.32
N SER A 175 -8.39 -1.73 7.56
CA SER A 175 -8.70 -2.83 8.49
C SER A 175 -9.67 -2.38 9.58
N PRO A 176 -10.25 -3.32 10.37
CA PRO A 176 -11.06 -2.99 11.53
C PRO A 176 -10.34 -2.06 12.53
N ALA A 177 -9.06 -2.30 12.81
CA ALA A 177 -8.29 -1.44 13.71
C ALA A 177 -8.18 0.01 13.19
N ASN A 178 -8.05 0.20 11.86
CA ASN A 178 -8.07 1.54 11.26
C ASN A 178 -9.42 2.23 11.47
N VAL A 179 -10.53 1.53 11.31
CA VAL A 179 -11.88 2.05 11.54
C VAL A 179 -12.02 2.56 12.97
N GLU A 180 -11.67 1.72 13.95
CA GLU A 180 -11.74 2.07 15.37
C GLU A 180 -10.81 3.25 15.71
N PHE A 181 -9.61 3.28 15.13
CA PHE A 181 -8.68 4.40 15.30
C PHE A 181 -9.29 5.72 14.79
N VAL A 182 -9.86 5.71 13.57
CA VAL A 182 -10.47 6.92 12.97
C VAL A 182 -11.61 7.43 13.83
N LEU A 183 -12.52 6.57 14.28
CA LEU A 183 -13.67 6.93 15.11
C LEU A 183 -13.24 7.44 16.49
N LYS A 184 -12.29 6.77 17.14
CA LYS A 184 -11.76 7.16 18.45
C LYS A 184 -11.13 8.56 18.43
N HIS A 185 -10.42 8.90 17.33
CA HIS A 185 -9.69 10.16 17.23
C HIS A 185 -10.45 11.28 16.52
N ASN A 186 -11.63 10.97 15.99
CA ASN A 186 -12.55 11.91 15.34
C ASN A 186 -14.01 11.59 15.74
N PRO A 187 -14.38 11.80 17.00
CA PRO A 187 -15.70 11.44 17.50
C PRO A 187 -16.85 12.21 16.84
N GLU A 188 -16.53 13.27 16.09
CA GLU A 188 -17.47 14.00 15.25
C GLU A 188 -17.90 13.27 13.98
N ILE A 189 -17.22 12.16 13.61
CA ILE A 189 -17.57 11.36 12.42
C ILE A 189 -18.55 10.26 12.82
N PRO A 190 -19.75 10.22 12.22
CA PRO A 190 -20.72 9.14 12.46
C PRO A 190 -20.15 7.77 12.07
N ARG A 191 -20.45 6.74 12.84
CA ARG A 191 -19.94 5.36 12.64
C ARG A 191 -20.29 4.80 11.26
N GLU A 192 -21.48 5.10 10.77
CA GLU A 192 -22.00 4.65 9.48
C GLU A 192 -21.26 5.22 8.26
N ARG A 193 -20.40 6.24 8.47
CA ARG A 193 -19.58 6.81 7.41
C ARG A 193 -18.21 6.17 7.30
N VAL A 194 -17.83 5.27 8.21
CA VAL A 194 -16.49 4.68 8.25
C VAL A 194 -16.62 3.16 8.18
N GLU A 195 -16.00 2.58 7.15
CA GLU A 195 -16.09 1.15 6.87
C GLU A 195 -14.74 0.54 6.51
N VAL A 196 -14.68 -0.78 6.43
CA VAL A 196 -13.50 -1.50 5.95
C VAL A 196 -13.57 -1.60 4.42
N ALA A 197 -12.62 -0.97 3.75
CA ALA A 197 -12.39 -1.08 2.31
C ALA A 197 -10.88 -1.16 2.04
N PRO A 198 -10.29 -2.34 2.21
CA PRO A 198 -8.84 -2.52 2.17
C PRO A 198 -8.25 -2.30 0.78
N ASN A 199 -6.92 -2.31 0.68
CA ASN A 199 -6.29 -2.57 -0.61
C ASN A 199 -6.75 -3.93 -1.13
N SER A 200 -7.02 -4.00 -2.42
CA SER A 200 -7.55 -5.19 -3.08
C SER A 200 -6.89 -5.42 -4.42
N ILE A 201 -6.91 -6.66 -4.89
CA ILE A 201 -6.31 -7.06 -6.17
C ILE A 201 -7.29 -7.84 -7.03
N ASP A 202 -7.02 -7.85 -8.33
CA ASP A 202 -7.69 -8.69 -9.31
C ASP A 202 -6.84 -9.94 -9.58
N LEU A 203 -7.30 -11.10 -9.08
CA LEU A 203 -6.61 -12.39 -9.30
C LEU A 203 -6.66 -12.84 -10.76
N ALA A 204 -7.72 -12.55 -11.50
CA ALA A 204 -7.84 -12.97 -12.90
C ALA A 204 -6.71 -12.37 -13.74
N TYR A 205 -6.30 -11.15 -13.41
CA TYR A 205 -5.17 -10.47 -14.05
C TYR A 205 -3.80 -11.06 -13.64
N GLY A 206 -3.71 -11.57 -12.42
CA GLY A 206 -2.50 -12.26 -11.92
C GLY A 206 -2.35 -13.68 -12.48
N LEU A 207 -3.45 -14.40 -12.65
CA LEU A 207 -3.45 -15.79 -13.15
C LEU A 207 -3.07 -15.91 -14.62
N GLN A 208 -3.27 -14.87 -15.46
CA GLN A 208 -2.80 -14.86 -16.84
C GLN A 208 -1.27 -14.93 -16.94
N LEU A 209 -0.56 -14.50 -15.88
CA LEU A 209 0.89 -14.64 -15.74
C LEU A 209 1.31 -15.96 -15.04
N ASN A 210 0.35 -16.72 -14.48
CA ASN A 210 0.59 -17.81 -13.54
C ASN A 210 0.05 -19.18 -14.03
N SER A 211 -0.38 -19.32 -15.28
CA SER A 211 -1.04 -20.52 -15.80
C SER A 211 -0.08 -21.65 -16.17
N SER A 212 0.81 -22.07 -15.27
CA SER A 212 1.35 -23.42 -15.33
C SER A 212 0.68 -24.28 -14.25
N GLU A 213 -0.31 -25.07 -14.63
CA GLU A 213 -0.93 -26.09 -13.78
C GLU A 213 0.03 -27.28 -13.48
N ASP A 214 1.27 -27.22 -14.00
CA ASP A 214 2.27 -28.28 -13.84
C ASP A 214 3.26 -27.91 -12.72
N GLU A 215 3.18 -28.64 -11.59
CA GLU A 215 4.13 -28.53 -10.47
C GLU A 215 5.61 -28.64 -10.89
N GLY A 216 5.89 -29.39 -11.96
CA GLY A 216 7.23 -29.53 -12.51
C GLY A 216 7.74 -28.24 -13.14
N GLN A 217 6.88 -27.55 -13.87
CA GLN A 217 7.21 -26.28 -14.52
C GLN A 217 7.39 -25.16 -13.47
N GLU A 218 6.54 -25.11 -12.45
CA GLU A 218 6.68 -24.17 -11.35
C GLU A 218 8.01 -24.32 -10.59
N LYS A 219 8.40 -25.57 -10.28
CA LYS A 219 9.69 -25.86 -9.63
C LYS A 219 10.88 -25.45 -10.52
N ALA A 220 10.80 -25.72 -11.81
CA ALA A 220 11.86 -25.32 -12.76
C ALA A 220 12.00 -23.79 -12.86
N GLU A 221 10.87 -23.06 -12.90
CA GLU A 221 10.86 -21.60 -12.92
C GLU A 221 11.43 -21.00 -11.63
N ARG A 222 11.00 -21.51 -10.47
CA ARG A 222 11.56 -21.10 -9.16
C ARG A 222 13.06 -21.33 -9.09
N TYR A 223 13.53 -22.49 -9.57
CA TYR A 223 14.95 -22.79 -9.63
C TYR A 223 15.71 -21.78 -10.51
N TYR A 224 15.19 -21.52 -11.72
CA TYR A 224 15.78 -20.55 -12.65
C TYR A 224 15.87 -19.14 -12.06
N ILE A 225 14.78 -18.64 -11.43
CA ILE A 225 14.74 -17.31 -10.84
C ILE A 225 15.73 -17.21 -9.65
N ARG A 226 15.78 -18.23 -8.79
CA ARG A 226 16.73 -18.26 -7.69
C ARG A 226 18.18 -18.23 -8.19
N LYS A 227 18.50 -18.96 -9.27
CA LYS A 227 19.81 -18.91 -9.92
C LYS A 227 20.10 -17.55 -10.55
N LYS A 228 19.13 -16.94 -11.24
CA LYS A 228 19.25 -15.58 -11.82
C LYS A 228 19.68 -14.55 -10.77
N TYR A 229 19.18 -14.67 -9.55
CA TYR A 229 19.47 -13.75 -8.47
C TYR A 229 20.52 -14.30 -7.47
N ASP A 230 21.22 -15.36 -7.82
CA ASP A 230 22.25 -15.98 -6.96
C ASP A 230 21.72 -16.27 -5.56
N LEU A 231 20.60 -16.99 -5.48
CA LEU A 231 19.92 -17.41 -4.26
C LEU A 231 20.00 -18.93 -4.09
N PRO A 232 19.95 -19.44 -2.86
CA PRO A 232 19.94 -20.89 -2.62
C PRO A 232 18.68 -21.53 -3.19
N THR A 233 18.84 -22.77 -3.68
CA THR A 233 17.75 -23.55 -4.28
C THR A 233 17.26 -24.69 -3.38
N ASP A 234 17.95 -24.93 -2.26
CA ASP A 234 17.85 -26.08 -1.38
C ASP A 234 17.26 -25.75 0.02
N LYS A 235 16.94 -24.49 0.27
CA LYS A 235 16.39 -24.07 1.57
C LYS A 235 15.31 -22.99 1.43
N PRO A 236 14.45 -22.82 2.45
CA PRO A 236 13.44 -21.76 2.49
C PRO A 236 14.04 -20.37 2.43
N ILE A 237 13.39 -19.47 1.65
CA ILE A 237 13.76 -18.08 1.52
C ILE A 237 12.68 -17.18 2.10
N PHE A 238 13.07 -16.36 3.06
CA PHE A 238 12.26 -15.29 3.65
C PHE A 238 12.50 -14.01 2.88
N ILE A 239 11.44 -13.36 2.37
CA ILE A 239 11.56 -12.15 1.57
C ILE A 239 10.87 -10.94 2.21
N TYR A 240 11.60 -9.83 2.29
CA TYR A 240 11.05 -8.51 2.51
C TYR A 240 11.21 -7.68 1.24
N GLY A 241 10.11 -7.13 0.71
CA GLY A 241 10.15 -6.32 -0.49
C GLY A 241 9.43 -4.98 -0.37
N GLY A 242 9.95 -3.95 -1.05
CA GLY A 242 9.30 -2.66 -1.21
C GLY A 242 10.01 -1.47 -0.57
N ASN A 243 9.23 -0.57 0.05
CA ASN A 243 9.79 0.64 0.66
C ASN A 243 10.68 0.32 1.86
N LEU A 244 11.88 0.91 1.88
CA LEU A 244 12.87 0.83 2.96
C LEU A 244 12.98 2.21 3.62
N GLY A 245 11.90 2.65 4.24
CA GLY A 245 11.81 3.92 4.95
C GLY A 245 11.70 3.76 6.45
N LYS A 246 11.68 4.89 7.17
CA LYS A 246 11.51 4.90 8.64
C LYS A 246 10.27 4.12 9.14
N PRO A 247 9.11 4.21 8.48
CA PRO A 247 7.92 3.49 8.92
C PRO A 247 8.09 1.97 9.03
N GLN A 248 9.06 1.41 8.35
CA GLN A 248 9.31 -0.03 8.31
C GLN A 248 10.27 -0.52 9.41
N GLY A 249 10.70 0.37 10.32
CA GLY A 249 11.57 -0.04 11.43
C GLY A 249 12.89 -0.66 10.97
N ILE A 250 13.55 -0.09 9.96
CA ILE A 250 14.77 -0.65 9.35
C ILE A 250 15.89 -0.94 10.37
N PRO A 251 16.11 -0.15 11.42
CA PRO A 251 17.07 -0.52 12.47
C PRO A 251 16.74 -1.87 13.09
N TYR A 252 15.49 -2.12 13.46
CA TYR A 252 15.05 -3.40 14.03
C TYR A 252 15.18 -4.55 13.01
N LEU A 253 14.83 -4.32 11.73
CA LEU A 253 15.05 -5.31 10.67
C LEU A 253 16.54 -5.70 10.61
N ILE A 254 17.47 -4.74 10.70
CA ILE A 254 18.91 -5.02 10.69
C ILE A 254 19.29 -5.88 11.90
N GLU A 255 18.81 -5.58 13.10
CA GLU A 255 19.04 -6.38 14.30
C GLU A 255 18.53 -7.83 14.14
N CYS A 256 17.33 -8.01 13.57
CA CYS A 256 16.80 -9.33 13.25
C CYS A 256 17.66 -10.10 12.25
N LEU A 257 18.13 -9.43 11.19
CA LEU A 257 19.03 -10.05 10.21
C LEU A 257 20.36 -10.41 10.83
N ASP A 258 20.92 -9.53 11.70
CA ASP A 258 22.18 -9.78 12.39
C ASP A 258 22.10 -10.99 13.33
N ALA A 259 21.01 -11.11 14.08
CA ALA A 259 20.75 -12.26 14.96
C ALA A 259 20.63 -13.59 14.18
N ASN A 260 20.21 -13.54 12.90
CA ASN A 260 19.96 -14.72 12.09
C ASN A 260 20.98 -14.95 10.95
N LYS A 261 22.00 -14.11 10.77
CA LYS A 261 22.92 -14.10 9.62
C LYS A 261 23.73 -15.40 9.41
N ASN A 262 23.89 -16.21 10.45
CA ASN A 262 24.68 -17.44 10.42
C ASN A 262 23.82 -18.71 10.32
N ARG A 263 22.52 -18.61 10.03
CA ARG A 263 21.63 -19.77 9.90
C ARG A 263 21.98 -20.60 8.67
N ALA A 264 21.94 -21.93 8.84
CA ALA A 264 22.16 -22.85 7.75
C ALA A 264 20.84 -23.36 7.11
N ASP A 265 19.72 -23.24 7.83
CA ASP A 265 18.43 -23.83 7.53
C ASP A 265 17.47 -22.94 6.71
N CYS A 266 17.78 -21.64 6.57
CA CYS A 266 17.00 -20.70 5.77
C CYS A 266 17.88 -19.59 5.17
N TYR A 267 17.27 -18.71 4.36
CA TYR A 267 17.92 -17.57 3.73
C TYR A 267 17.00 -16.34 3.75
N PHE A 268 17.60 -15.15 3.89
CA PHE A 268 16.84 -13.90 3.93
C PHE A 268 17.16 -13.01 2.73
N VAL A 269 16.14 -12.50 2.07
CA VAL A 269 16.26 -11.55 0.96
C VAL A 269 15.54 -10.26 1.32
N VAL A 270 16.25 -9.14 1.22
CA VAL A 270 15.66 -7.80 1.36
C VAL A 270 15.85 -7.07 0.04
N VAL A 271 14.75 -6.71 -0.61
CA VAL A 271 14.77 -6.03 -1.90
C VAL A 271 13.91 -4.77 -1.87
N GLY A 272 14.50 -3.61 -2.18
CA GLY A 272 13.74 -2.38 -2.16
C GLY A 272 14.55 -1.10 -2.30
N SER A 273 13.86 0.00 -2.08
CA SER A 273 14.44 1.33 -2.10
C SER A 273 13.79 2.22 -1.04
N GLY A 274 14.51 3.20 -0.54
CA GLY A 274 13.97 4.12 0.47
C GLY A 274 15.06 4.90 1.18
N THR A 275 14.65 5.78 2.08
CA THR A 275 15.56 6.69 2.80
C THR A 275 16.52 5.95 3.75
N GLU A 276 16.17 4.75 4.15
CA GLU A 276 16.96 3.93 5.09
C GLU A 276 17.75 2.80 4.38
N TYR A 277 17.65 2.69 3.03
CA TYR A 277 18.39 1.67 2.26
C TYR A 277 19.88 1.67 2.57
N GLY A 278 20.51 2.86 2.67
CA GLY A 278 21.94 2.98 2.94
C GLY A 278 22.39 2.34 4.24
N LYS A 279 21.53 2.24 5.26
CA LYS A 279 21.86 1.56 6.53
C LYS A 279 21.96 0.05 6.34
N LEU A 280 21.00 -0.53 5.60
CA LEU A 280 21.00 -1.95 5.23
C LEU A 280 22.20 -2.31 4.35
N ASP A 281 22.47 -1.49 3.34
CA ASP A 281 23.60 -1.67 2.41
C ASP A 281 24.95 -1.63 3.15
N SER A 282 25.12 -0.67 4.07
CA SER A 282 26.31 -0.57 4.91
C SER A 282 26.48 -1.78 5.83
N TRP A 283 25.40 -2.23 6.48
CA TRP A 283 25.43 -3.43 7.31
C TRP A 283 25.77 -4.68 6.47
N CYS A 284 25.14 -4.83 5.29
CA CYS A 284 25.39 -5.96 4.41
C CYS A 284 26.83 -5.98 3.88
N THR A 285 27.43 -4.82 3.61
CA THR A 285 28.84 -4.72 3.19
C THR A 285 29.78 -5.27 4.23
N VAL A 286 29.49 -5.07 5.52
CA VAL A 286 30.34 -5.53 6.64
C VAL A 286 30.06 -6.99 7.02
N HIS A 287 28.81 -7.40 7.02
CA HIS A 287 28.35 -8.68 7.60
C HIS A 287 27.78 -9.67 6.57
N GLY A 288 27.52 -9.23 5.32
CA GLY A 288 26.81 -10.04 4.31
C GLY A 288 27.66 -11.13 3.68
N SER A 289 29.00 -10.99 3.65
CA SER A 289 29.86 -12.00 3.03
C SER A 289 29.81 -13.32 3.81
N GLY A 290 29.39 -14.39 3.15
CA GLY A 290 29.22 -15.73 3.75
C GLY A 290 27.99 -15.87 4.66
N SER A 291 27.16 -14.83 4.81
CA SER A 291 25.93 -14.91 5.58
C SER A 291 24.77 -15.49 4.77
N CYS A 292 23.70 -15.86 5.47
CA CYS A 292 22.44 -16.27 4.81
C CYS A 292 21.51 -15.06 4.48
N VAL A 293 22.09 -13.88 4.22
CA VAL A 293 21.32 -12.64 3.96
C VAL A 293 21.79 -11.99 2.66
N LYS A 294 20.83 -11.58 1.82
CA LYS A 294 21.08 -10.79 0.63
C LYS A 294 20.23 -9.52 0.61
N VAL A 295 20.89 -8.38 0.42
CA VAL A 295 20.24 -7.07 0.26
C VAL A 295 20.36 -6.63 -1.19
N MET A 296 19.24 -6.24 -1.80
CA MET A 296 19.16 -5.86 -3.20
C MET A 296 18.46 -4.50 -3.36
N LYS A 297 18.87 -3.74 -4.37
CA LYS A 297 18.12 -2.56 -4.80
C LYS A 297 16.75 -2.95 -5.37
N GLY A 298 15.81 -1.97 -5.38
CA GLY A 298 14.51 -2.18 -5.98
C GLY A 298 14.59 -2.63 -7.42
N LEU A 299 13.80 -3.60 -7.78
CA LEU A 299 13.68 -4.18 -9.11
C LEU A 299 12.51 -3.57 -9.89
N PRO A 300 12.48 -3.65 -11.23
CA PRO A 300 11.27 -3.48 -12.01
C PRO A 300 10.16 -4.41 -11.49
N LYS A 301 8.90 -4.00 -11.68
CA LYS A 301 7.76 -4.71 -11.05
C LYS A 301 7.69 -6.19 -11.45
N GLU A 302 7.84 -6.49 -12.73
CA GLU A 302 7.80 -7.87 -13.24
C GLU A 302 8.90 -8.74 -12.63
N ASP A 303 10.14 -8.23 -12.60
CA ASP A 303 11.28 -8.91 -11.99
C ASP A 303 11.07 -9.12 -10.47
N TYR A 304 10.47 -8.12 -9.80
CA TYR A 304 10.13 -8.21 -8.39
C TYR A 304 9.07 -9.29 -8.13
N ASP A 305 8.00 -9.31 -8.92
CA ASP A 305 6.92 -10.29 -8.80
C ASP A 305 7.44 -11.73 -9.01
N MET A 306 8.30 -11.93 -10.03
CA MET A 306 8.98 -13.22 -10.24
C MET A 306 9.86 -13.62 -9.04
N LEU A 307 10.62 -12.66 -8.49
CA LEU A 307 11.47 -12.94 -7.33
C LEU A 307 10.63 -13.33 -6.11
N VAL A 308 9.57 -12.57 -5.78
CA VAL A 308 8.67 -12.90 -4.66
C VAL A 308 8.08 -14.29 -4.82
N ARG A 309 7.57 -14.63 -6.01
CA ARG A 309 7.00 -15.94 -6.33
C ARG A 309 8.00 -17.09 -6.16
N SER A 310 9.29 -16.83 -6.30
CA SER A 310 10.34 -17.84 -6.08
C SER A 310 10.70 -18.05 -4.61
N CYS A 311 10.22 -17.20 -3.69
CA CYS A 311 10.48 -17.29 -2.25
C CYS A 311 9.39 -18.11 -1.51
N ASP A 312 9.58 -18.34 -0.21
CA ASP A 312 8.75 -19.25 0.57
C ASP A 312 7.95 -18.55 1.68
N VAL A 313 8.49 -17.49 2.29
CA VAL A 313 7.89 -16.80 3.44
C VAL A 313 7.97 -15.29 3.23
N GLY A 314 6.82 -14.61 3.35
CA GLY A 314 6.76 -13.16 3.30
C GLY A 314 7.06 -12.52 4.65
N MET A 315 7.90 -11.47 4.67
CA MET A 315 8.20 -10.71 5.87
C MET A 315 7.52 -9.34 5.85
N ILE A 316 6.88 -8.98 6.96
CA ILE A 316 6.26 -7.67 7.18
C ILE A 316 6.89 -7.02 8.40
N PHE A 317 7.47 -5.85 8.21
CA PHE A 317 8.09 -5.06 9.28
C PHE A 317 7.45 -3.68 9.36
N LEU A 318 7.11 -3.25 10.58
CA LEU A 318 6.67 -1.91 10.93
C LEU A 318 7.36 -1.46 12.21
N ASP A 319 7.54 -0.15 12.35
CA ASP A 319 8.17 0.44 13.53
C ASP A 319 7.24 0.29 14.76
N HIS A 320 7.74 -0.25 15.87
CA HIS A 320 6.98 -0.49 17.10
C HIS A 320 6.35 0.76 17.71
N ARG A 321 6.82 1.95 17.35
CA ARG A 321 6.33 3.22 17.88
C ARG A 321 4.99 3.65 17.30
N PHE A 322 4.49 2.99 16.27
CA PHE A 322 3.22 3.38 15.69
C PHE A 322 2.05 3.23 16.67
N THR A 323 1.28 4.31 16.79
CA THR A 323 -0.02 4.32 17.48
C THR A 323 -1.18 4.18 16.50
N ILE A 324 -0.91 4.39 15.20
CA ILE A 324 -1.87 4.15 14.13
C ILE A 324 -1.73 2.72 13.61
N PRO A 325 -2.84 2.04 13.29
CA PRO A 325 -2.77 0.77 12.57
C PRO A 325 -2.29 1.00 11.13
N ASN A 326 -1.25 0.28 10.72
CA ASN A 326 -0.77 0.28 9.34
C ASN A 326 -1.06 -1.07 8.68
N TYR A 327 -1.46 -1.04 7.39
CA TYR A 327 -1.77 -2.29 6.67
C TYR A 327 -1.00 -2.35 5.34
N PRO A 328 0.23 -2.88 5.33
CA PRO A 328 1.09 -2.90 4.16
C PRO A 328 0.52 -3.73 3.01
N SER A 329 0.42 -3.14 1.82
CA SER A 329 -0.13 -3.79 0.62
C SER A 329 0.69 -4.98 0.11
N ARG A 330 1.95 -5.12 0.56
CA ARG A 330 2.79 -6.29 0.22
C ARG A 330 2.21 -7.62 0.71
N LEU A 331 1.37 -7.60 1.75
CA LEU A 331 0.63 -8.78 2.20
C LEU A 331 -0.13 -9.43 1.04
N LEU A 332 -0.77 -8.63 0.18
CA LEU A 332 -1.57 -9.14 -0.93
C LEU A 332 -0.76 -10.04 -1.88
N SER A 333 0.45 -9.61 -2.24
CA SER A 333 1.34 -10.43 -3.08
C SER A 333 1.78 -11.71 -2.39
N TYR A 334 2.06 -11.66 -1.09
CA TYR A 334 2.43 -12.87 -0.35
C TYR A 334 1.28 -13.88 -0.29
N LEU A 335 0.07 -13.42 0.00
CA LEU A 335 -1.11 -14.28 0.03
C LEU A 335 -1.47 -14.82 -1.35
N GLU A 336 -1.32 -14.02 -2.40
CA GLU A 336 -1.55 -14.42 -3.79
C GLU A 336 -0.63 -15.57 -4.22
N TYR A 337 0.64 -15.51 -3.81
CA TYR A 337 1.62 -16.56 -4.09
C TYR A 337 1.63 -17.67 -3.02
N LYS A 338 0.56 -17.76 -2.22
CA LYS A 338 0.38 -18.80 -1.20
C LYS A 338 1.57 -18.91 -0.24
N MET A 339 2.10 -17.75 0.15
CA MET A 339 3.20 -17.68 1.11
C MET A 339 2.66 -17.42 2.51
N PRO A 340 3.08 -18.18 3.52
CA PRO A 340 2.89 -17.79 4.91
C PRO A 340 3.65 -16.49 5.19
N VAL A 341 3.20 -15.75 6.22
CA VAL A 341 3.83 -14.48 6.58
C VAL A 341 4.35 -14.47 8.00
N VAL A 342 5.47 -13.79 8.23
CA VAL A 342 5.95 -13.39 9.55
C VAL A 342 5.84 -11.88 9.68
N CYS A 343 5.11 -11.44 10.70
CA CYS A 343 4.82 -10.03 10.94
C CYS A 343 5.53 -9.58 12.21
N ALA A 344 6.45 -8.64 12.10
CA ALA A 344 7.07 -7.95 13.21
C ALA A 344 6.63 -6.48 13.17
N THR A 345 5.64 -6.13 13.99
CA THR A 345 4.96 -4.83 13.91
C THR A 345 4.74 -4.22 15.29
N ASP A 346 4.12 -3.06 15.32
CA ASP A 346 3.56 -2.45 16.54
C ASP A 346 2.33 -3.25 17.03
N VAL A 347 1.90 -2.97 18.25
CA VAL A 347 0.74 -3.62 18.92
C VAL A 347 -0.62 -3.07 18.47
N ASN A 348 -0.67 -1.96 17.74
CA ASN A 348 -1.90 -1.32 17.30
C ASN A 348 -2.37 -1.82 15.92
N THR A 349 -1.43 -2.33 15.14
CA THR A 349 -1.67 -2.91 13.82
C THR A 349 -2.25 -4.32 13.95
N ASP A 350 -3.41 -4.55 13.35
CA ASP A 350 -4.13 -5.84 13.42
C ASP A 350 -3.69 -6.89 12.38
N ILE A 351 -2.72 -6.58 11.52
CA ILE A 351 -2.24 -7.49 10.48
C ILE A 351 -1.70 -8.81 11.04
N GLY A 352 -0.99 -8.73 12.17
CA GLY A 352 -0.41 -9.91 12.82
C GLY A 352 -1.49 -10.80 13.46
N SER A 353 -2.39 -10.21 14.24
CA SER A 353 -3.50 -10.95 14.87
C SER A 353 -4.45 -11.57 13.84
N ILE A 354 -4.68 -10.88 12.71
CA ILE A 354 -5.46 -11.42 11.60
C ILE A 354 -4.72 -12.60 10.97
N ALA A 355 -3.41 -12.52 10.76
CA ALA A 355 -2.62 -13.61 10.20
C ALA A 355 -2.62 -14.85 11.09
N GLU A 356 -2.43 -14.70 12.41
CA GLU A 356 -2.46 -15.79 13.37
C GLU A 356 -3.86 -16.39 13.50
N GLY A 357 -4.89 -15.55 13.64
CA GLY A 357 -6.27 -15.98 13.79
C GLY A 357 -6.80 -16.80 12.59
N ASN A 358 -6.26 -16.53 11.38
CA ASN A 358 -6.61 -17.26 10.15
C ASN A 358 -5.58 -18.34 9.78
N GLY A 359 -4.52 -18.50 10.58
CA GLY A 359 -3.56 -19.59 10.45
C GLY A 359 -2.65 -19.52 9.22
N TYR A 360 -2.43 -18.30 8.67
CA TYR A 360 -1.53 -18.09 7.55
C TYR A 360 -0.23 -17.37 7.91
N GLY A 361 -0.03 -17.04 9.19
CA GLY A 361 1.19 -16.34 9.62
C GLY A 361 1.39 -16.35 11.13
N TYR A 362 2.48 -15.72 11.54
CA TYR A 362 2.83 -15.51 12.94
C TYR A 362 3.25 -14.06 13.17
N TRP A 363 3.11 -13.60 14.43
CA TRP A 363 3.37 -12.23 14.80
C TRP A 363 4.24 -12.11 16.05
N CYS A 364 5.07 -11.07 16.07
CA CYS A 364 5.70 -10.53 17.28
C CYS A 364 5.69 -9.01 17.26
N GLU A 365 5.85 -8.40 18.43
CA GLU A 365 6.13 -6.97 18.51
C GLU A 365 7.53 -6.67 17.98
N SER A 366 7.72 -5.58 17.23
CA SER A 366 9.01 -5.21 16.63
C SER A 366 9.95 -4.50 17.61
N VAL A 367 10.27 -5.19 18.71
CA VAL A 367 11.10 -4.66 19.82
C VAL A 367 12.33 -5.53 20.05
N LYS A 368 12.19 -6.86 20.12
CA LYS A 368 13.27 -7.79 20.44
C LYS A 368 13.59 -8.70 19.25
N PRO A 369 14.83 -8.70 18.74
CA PRO A 369 15.21 -9.57 17.62
C PRO A 369 15.02 -11.07 17.92
N GLU A 370 15.09 -11.47 19.18
CA GLU A 370 14.89 -12.85 19.63
C GLU A 370 13.46 -13.32 19.35
N ASP A 371 12.47 -12.43 19.51
CA ASP A 371 11.06 -12.75 19.23
C ASP A 371 10.87 -13.03 17.74
N PHE A 372 11.50 -12.24 16.86
CA PHE A 372 11.49 -12.52 15.42
C PHE A 372 12.20 -13.85 15.10
N THR A 373 13.35 -14.14 15.74
CA THR A 373 14.05 -15.42 15.56
C THR A 373 13.16 -16.59 15.94
N ALA A 374 12.39 -16.48 17.04
CA ALA A 374 11.43 -17.50 17.44
C ALA A 374 10.30 -17.70 16.40
N LEU A 375 9.86 -16.62 15.70
CA LEU A 375 8.90 -16.76 14.59
C LEU A 375 9.51 -17.51 13.40
N VAL A 376 10.78 -17.23 13.07
CA VAL A 376 11.49 -17.95 12.00
C VAL A 376 11.55 -19.45 12.35
N ASP A 377 11.94 -19.80 13.57
CA ASP A 377 11.97 -21.21 14.01
C ASP A 377 10.59 -21.87 13.92
N LYS A 378 9.55 -21.16 14.35
CA LYS A 378 8.17 -21.64 14.34
C LYS A 378 7.65 -21.92 12.92
N VAL A 379 7.95 -21.02 11.96
CA VAL A 379 7.55 -21.20 10.56
C VAL A 379 8.29 -22.38 9.93
N LEU A 380 9.61 -22.53 10.20
CA LEU A 380 10.41 -23.60 9.60
C LEU A 380 9.96 -25.02 9.98
N VAL A 381 9.32 -25.16 11.15
CA VAL A 381 8.75 -26.46 11.58
C VAL A 381 7.26 -26.61 11.26
N SER A 382 6.63 -25.58 10.69
CA SER A 382 5.22 -25.57 10.32
C SER A 382 5.01 -26.10 8.90
N ASP A 383 3.77 -26.52 8.60
CA ASP A 383 3.36 -26.82 7.24
C ASP A 383 3.11 -25.49 6.46
N MET A 384 4.19 -24.97 5.86
CA MET A 384 4.16 -23.71 5.11
C MET A 384 3.18 -23.76 3.93
N ARG A 385 2.98 -24.95 3.31
CA ARG A 385 2.02 -25.13 2.21
C ARG A 385 0.59 -24.94 2.71
N ALA A 386 0.23 -25.63 3.79
CA ALA A 386 -1.10 -25.49 4.39
C ALA A 386 -1.36 -24.07 4.89
N MET A 387 -0.36 -23.39 5.46
CA MET A 387 -0.47 -21.99 5.85
C MET A 387 -0.69 -21.07 4.63
N GLY A 388 0.05 -21.28 3.57
CA GLY A 388 -0.08 -20.52 2.33
C GLY A 388 -1.46 -20.66 1.68
N GLU A 389 -2.02 -21.89 1.64
CA GLU A 389 -3.40 -22.13 1.16
C GLU A 389 -4.44 -21.39 2.00
N LYS A 390 -4.32 -21.38 3.32
CA LYS A 390 -5.19 -20.59 4.21
C LYS A 390 -5.09 -19.10 3.91
N GLY A 391 -3.89 -18.59 3.67
CA GLY A 391 -3.66 -17.20 3.29
C GLY A 391 -4.31 -16.84 1.95
N TYR A 392 -4.22 -17.72 0.97
CA TYR A 392 -4.86 -17.54 -0.32
C TYR A 392 -6.39 -17.56 -0.24
N GLU A 393 -6.97 -18.48 0.55
CA GLU A 393 -8.41 -18.48 0.82
C GLU A 393 -8.86 -17.19 1.53
N PHE A 394 -8.07 -16.72 2.51
CA PHE A 394 -8.35 -15.47 3.19
C PHE A 394 -8.29 -14.25 2.23
N LEU A 395 -7.32 -14.23 1.31
CA LEU A 395 -7.24 -13.22 0.25
C LEU A 395 -8.53 -13.18 -0.59
N LYS A 396 -9.00 -14.34 -1.05
CA LYS A 396 -10.22 -14.45 -1.88
C LYS A 396 -11.45 -13.94 -1.14
N GLN A 397 -11.55 -14.19 0.15
CA GLN A 397 -12.69 -13.79 0.96
C GLN A 397 -12.69 -12.31 1.36
N ASN A 398 -11.52 -11.62 1.36
CA ASN A 398 -11.40 -10.31 1.97
C ASN A 398 -10.75 -9.25 1.09
N TYR A 399 -9.92 -9.64 0.10
CA TYR A 399 -9.03 -8.69 -0.60
C TYR A 399 -9.15 -8.72 -2.13
N LEU A 400 -10.22 -9.28 -2.66
CA LEU A 400 -10.54 -9.14 -4.10
C LEU A 400 -11.14 -7.75 -4.37
N VAL A 401 -10.92 -7.23 -5.57
CA VAL A 401 -11.44 -5.92 -5.99
C VAL A 401 -12.97 -5.84 -5.89
N GLU A 402 -13.66 -6.98 -6.01
CA GLU A 402 -15.10 -7.10 -5.82
C GLU A 402 -15.56 -6.61 -4.45
N HIS A 403 -14.80 -6.91 -3.39
CA HIS A 403 -15.15 -6.50 -2.03
C HIS A 403 -15.11 -4.97 -1.91
N THR A 404 -14.01 -4.34 -2.34
CA THR A 404 -13.88 -2.88 -2.30
C THR A 404 -14.87 -2.20 -3.24
N TYR A 405 -15.09 -2.76 -4.43
CA TYR A 405 -16.11 -2.28 -5.37
C TYR A 405 -17.51 -2.34 -4.75
N ASN A 406 -17.89 -3.47 -4.15
CA ASN A 406 -19.21 -3.65 -3.55
C ASN A 406 -19.42 -2.75 -2.33
N ALA A 407 -18.40 -2.53 -1.50
CA ALA A 407 -18.46 -1.57 -0.40
C ALA A 407 -18.80 -0.16 -0.93
N ILE A 408 -18.05 0.33 -1.91
CA ILE A 408 -18.31 1.65 -2.52
C ILE A 408 -19.69 1.71 -3.18
N MET A 409 -20.07 0.68 -3.94
CA MET A 409 -21.32 0.67 -4.70
C MET A 409 -22.56 0.43 -3.84
N GLY A 410 -22.39 -0.13 -2.64
CA GLY A 410 -23.48 -0.29 -1.67
C GLY A 410 -24.19 1.03 -1.37
N HIS A 411 -23.43 2.10 -1.26
CA HIS A 411 -23.97 3.45 -0.98
C HIS A 411 -24.85 4.04 -2.09
N PHE A 412 -24.84 3.48 -3.30
CA PHE A 412 -25.71 3.90 -4.40
C PHE A 412 -27.02 3.10 -4.43
N LYS A 413 -27.03 1.86 -3.93
CA LYS A 413 -28.23 1.03 -3.88
C LYS A 413 -29.21 1.53 -2.81
N GLU A 414 -28.71 1.98 -1.66
CA GLU A 414 -29.54 2.53 -0.58
C GLU A 414 -30.21 3.85 -0.96
N ASN A 415 -29.56 4.68 -1.76
CA ASN A 415 -30.11 5.97 -2.22
C ASN A 415 -31.18 5.82 -3.33
N GLN A 416 -31.43 4.62 -3.87
CA GLN A 416 -32.51 4.36 -4.85
C GLN A 416 -33.80 3.88 -4.19
N ILE A 417 -33.80 3.58 -2.89
CA ILE A 417 -34.95 3.06 -2.13
C ILE A 417 -35.66 4.17 -1.32
N ASN A 418 -35.07 5.36 -1.23
CA ASN A 418 -35.65 6.57 -0.64
C ASN A 418 -35.92 7.63 -1.73
#